data_4a9f544a752484dd240031f5bad18e32
#
_entry.id   4a9f544a752484dd240031f5bad18e32
#
_cell.length_a   1.000
_cell.length_b   1.000
_cell.length_c   1.000
_cell.angle_alpha   90.00
_cell.angle_beta   90.00
_cell.angle_gamma   90.00
#
_symmetry.space_group_name_H-M   'P 1'
#
loop_
_entity.id
_entity.type
_entity.pdbx_description
1 polymer ?
#
loop_
_entity_poly.entity_id
_entity_poly.type
_entity_poly.pdbx_seq_one_letter_code
_entity_poly.pdbx_strand_id
1 'polypeptide(L)'
;LQNRINKRPLPEVEIVDMAMELRNGNKSFLSDRLYDELKSTIKEGNQAILFLNRRGFSSFVMCTKCGYTAKCEDCDVSLSYHADENLLKCHYCGKRYRMFDLCPECKSPFIRQGKIGTERVVNELKKLFPGVGVLRMDFDTTQNKEAHLKIIEAFANHEAQILVGTQMVAKGHDFKDVTLVGILDADQSLHFEDFRAGERTFQLLTQVSGRCGRDVKSGKV
;
A
#
# COMPACT_ATOMS: atom_id res chain seq x y z
N LEU A 1 -12.63 -9.99 18.78
CA LEU A 1 -12.34 -9.26 20.02
C LEU A 1 -12.71 -7.80 19.82
N GLN A 2 -13.65 -7.29 20.61
CA GLN A 2 -14.10 -5.90 20.55
C GLN A 2 -13.09 -4.91 21.18
N ASN A 3 -12.15 -5.40 21.98
CA ASN A 3 -11.13 -4.61 22.65
C ASN A 3 -9.77 -5.30 22.60
N ARG A 4 -8.70 -4.50 22.62
CA ARG A 4 -7.32 -4.97 22.81
C ARG A 4 -7.12 -5.47 24.26
N ILE A 5 -6.11 -6.34 24.46
CA ILE A 5 -5.79 -6.96 25.77
C ILE A 5 -5.70 -5.92 26.90
N ASN A 6 -5.20 -4.72 26.63
CA ASN A 6 -5.04 -3.65 27.61
C ASN A 6 -6.24 -2.67 27.65
N LYS A 7 -7.43 -3.06 27.19
CA LYS A 7 -8.63 -2.21 27.06
C LYS A 7 -8.44 -0.94 26.23
N ARG A 8 -7.37 -0.87 25.43
CA ARG A 8 -7.12 0.27 24.54
C ARG A 8 -8.08 0.24 23.35
N PRO A 9 -8.55 1.40 22.88
CA PRO A 9 -9.44 1.43 21.72
C PRO A 9 -8.74 0.89 20.47
N LEU A 10 -9.52 0.35 19.56
CA LEU A 10 -9.05 0.05 18.21
C LEU A 10 -8.78 1.37 17.47
N PRO A 11 -7.87 1.38 16.50
CA PRO A 11 -7.64 2.57 15.69
C PRO A 11 -8.90 2.94 14.89
N GLU A 12 -9.07 4.23 14.67
CA GLU A 12 -10.07 4.71 13.74
C GLU A 12 -9.63 4.38 12.31
N VAL A 13 -10.51 3.77 11.52
CA VAL A 13 -10.21 3.36 10.14
C VAL A 13 -11.06 4.19 9.19
N GLU A 14 -10.41 4.87 8.26
CA GLU A 14 -11.03 5.64 7.19
C GLU A 14 -10.64 5.05 5.84
N ILE A 15 -11.61 4.85 4.96
CA ILE A 15 -11.40 4.34 3.59
C ILE A 15 -11.59 5.49 2.61
N VAL A 16 -10.57 5.76 1.81
CA VAL A 16 -10.61 6.83 0.81
C VAL A 16 -10.68 6.23 -0.60
N ASP A 17 -11.67 6.67 -1.38
CA ASP A 17 -11.82 6.29 -2.79
C ASP A 17 -10.85 7.10 -3.67
N MET A 18 -9.77 6.44 -4.09
CA MET A 18 -8.76 7.05 -4.96
C MET A 18 -9.27 7.38 -6.37
N ALA A 19 -10.37 6.75 -6.81
CA ALA A 19 -10.99 7.12 -8.09
C ALA A 19 -11.74 8.48 -7.96
N MET A 20 -12.32 8.78 -6.81
CA MET A 20 -12.87 10.11 -6.52
C MET A 20 -11.76 11.16 -6.41
N GLU A 21 -10.68 10.86 -5.70
CA GLU A 21 -9.49 11.73 -5.61
C GLU A 21 -8.99 12.12 -7.02
N LEU A 22 -8.85 11.15 -7.92
CA LEU A 22 -8.43 11.40 -9.30
C LEU A 22 -9.43 12.30 -10.06
N ARG A 23 -10.75 12.10 -9.87
CA ARG A 23 -11.78 12.94 -10.51
C ARG A 23 -11.72 14.38 -10.01
N ASN A 24 -11.36 14.56 -8.74
CA ASN A 24 -11.18 15.87 -8.11
C ASN A 24 -9.82 16.51 -8.45
N GLY A 25 -8.98 15.85 -9.26
CA GLY A 25 -7.71 16.39 -9.76
C GLY A 25 -6.46 15.89 -9.03
N ASN A 26 -6.59 15.13 -7.95
CA ASN A 26 -5.47 14.53 -7.26
C ASN A 26 -4.91 13.34 -8.08
N LYS A 27 -3.73 13.51 -8.66
CA LYS A 27 -3.01 12.48 -9.44
C LYS A 27 -1.94 11.77 -8.63
N SER A 28 -1.83 12.08 -7.34
CA SER A 28 -0.89 11.47 -6.42
C SER A 28 -1.30 10.02 -6.08
N PHE A 29 -0.35 9.24 -5.58
CA PHE A 29 -0.64 7.96 -4.94
C PHE A 29 -1.13 8.13 -3.49
N LEU A 30 -0.93 9.30 -2.90
CA LEU A 30 -1.51 9.69 -1.62
C LEU A 30 -2.83 10.41 -1.86
N SER A 31 -3.86 10.05 -1.10
CA SER A 31 -5.07 10.87 -1.00
C SER A 31 -4.75 12.19 -0.28
N ASP A 32 -5.55 13.22 -0.54
CA ASP A 32 -5.42 14.49 0.18
C ASP A 32 -5.59 14.26 1.69
N ARG A 33 -6.50 13.37 2.06
CA ARG A 33 -6.73 12.98 3.45
C ARG A 33 -5.49 12.38 4.11
N LEU A 34 -4.84 11.39 3.46
CA LEU A 34 -3.63 10.76 4.00
C LEU A 34 -2.45 11.76 4.05
N TYR A 35 -2.36 12.66 3.08
CA TYR A 35 -1.35 13.73 3.08
C TYR A 35 -1.50 14.64 4.29
N ASP A 36 -2.71 15.10 4.59
CA ASP A 36 -2.99 15.97 5.73
C ASP A 36 -2.73 15.28 7.08
N GLU A 37 -3.11 14.01 7.20
CA GLU A 37 -2.83 13.20 8.40
C GLU A 37 -1.33 12.97 8.59
N LEU A 38 -0.57 12.71 7.53
CA LEU A 38 0.90 12.60 7.59
C LEU A 38 1.52 13.91 8.08
N LYS A 39 1.06 15.04 7.53
CA LYS A 39 1.54 16.37 7.92
C LYS A 39 1.27 16.67 9.40
N SER A 40 0.08 16.35 9.90
CA SER A 40 -0.27 16.50 11.33
C SER A 40 0.59 15.60 12.20
N THR A 41 0.70 14.32 11.86
CA THR A 41 1.49 13.32 12.58
C THR A 41 2.96 13.76 12.74
N ILE A 42 3.56 14.22 11.65
CA ILE A 42 4.95 14.70 11.65
C ILE A 42 5.10 15.97 12.51
N LYS A 43 4.16 16.92 12.38
CA LYS A 43 4.17 18.17 13.16
C LYS A 43 4.07 17.92 14.67
N GLU A 44 3.33 16.88 15.06
CA GLU A 44 3.16 16.47 16.45
C GLU A 44 4.35 15.67 17.00
N GLY A 45 5.39 15.41 16.18
CA GLY A 45 6.55 14.60 16.56
C GLY A 45 6.25 13.10 16.65
N ASN A 46 5.12 12.67 16.12
CA ASN A 46 4.74 11.26 16.06
C ASN A 46 5.29 10.57 14.81
N GLN A 47 5.12 9.26 14.74
CA GLN A 47 5.59 8.44 13.64
C GLN A 47 4.43 7.88 12.82
N ALA A 48 4.70 7.66 11.53
CA ALA A 48 3.75 7.04 10.59
C ALA A 48 4.36 5.82 9.92
N ILE A 49 3.52 4.83 9.64
CA ILE A 49 3.84 3.68 8.80
C ILE A 49 3.03 3.77 7.52
N LEU A 50 3.69 3.70 6.37
CA LEU A 50 3.03 3.53 5.07
C LEU A 50 3.23 2.10 4.59
N PHE A 51 2.15 1.37 4.58
CA PHE A 51 2.11 -0.03 4.17
C PHE A 51 1.71 -0.15 2.70
N LEU A 52 2.56 -0.81 1.91
CA LEU A 52 2.22 -1.19 0.56
C LEU A 52 1.76 -2.65 0.54
N ASN A 53 0.55 -2.87 0.10
CA ASN A 53 -0.01 -4.20 -0.06
C ASN A 53 0.60 -4.92 -1.28
N ARG A 54 1.90 -5.30 -1.18
CA ARG A 54 2.66 -5.92 -2.26
C ARG A 54 2.78 -7.43 -2.04
N ARG A 55 1.87 -8.24 -2.60
CA ARG A 55 2.04 -9.69 -2.75
C ARG A 55 2.04 -10.07 -4.23
N GLY A 56 2.96 -10.99 -4.60
CA GLY A 56 2.99 -11.65 -5.91
C GLY A 56 3.59 -10.86 -7.06
N PHE A 57 3.99 -11.58 -8.09
CA PHE A 57 4.62 -11.07 -9.32
C PHE A 57 3.62 -10.51 -10.36
N SER A 58 2.32 -10.69 -10.18
CA SER A 58 1.34 -10.29 -11.19
C SER A 58 1.12 -8.78 -11.18
N SER A 59 1.61 -8.14 -12.22
CA SER A 59 1.33 -6.74 -12.57
C SER A 59 0.02 -6.70 -13.33
N PHE A 60 -1.13 -6.67 -12.67
CA PHE A 60 -2.39 -6.49 -13.39
C PHE A 60 -2.54 -5.05 -13.88
N VAL A 61 -3.35 -4.86 -14.90
CA VAL A 61 -3.65 -3.56 -15.50
C VAL A 61 -5.03 -3.11 -15.06
N MET A 62 -5.09 -1.91 -14.50
CA MET A 62 -6.32 -1.32 -13.99
C MET A 62 -6.49 0.12 -14.46
N CYS A 63 -7.72 0.49 -14.79
CA CYS A 63 -8.08 1.89 -14.99
C CYS A 63 -8.31 2.57 -13.63
N THR A 64 -7.52 3.59 -13.32
CA THR A 64 -7.66 4.32 -12.05
C THR A 64 -8.90 5.21 -11.98
N LYS A 65 -9.56 5.47 -13.15
CA LYS A 65 -10.78 6.29 -13.20
C LYS A 65 -12.05 5.50 -12.89
N CYS A 66 -12.19 4.27 -13.44
CA CYS A 66 -13.43 3.48 -13.29
C CYS A 66 -13.23 2.13 -12.59
N GLY A 67 -11.99 1.76 -12.24
CA GLY A 67 -11.70 0.48 -11.59
C GLY A 67 -11.65 -0.72 -12.54
N TYR A 68 -11.88 -0.53 -13.86
CA TYR A 68 -11.80 -1.63 -14.83
C TYR A 68 -10.45 -2.36 -14.72
N THR A 69 -10.51 -3.68 -14.55
CA THR A 69 -9.33 -4.55 -14.53
C THR A 69 -9.37 -5.47 -15.73
N ALA A 70 -8.25 -5.52 -16.48
CA ALA A 70 -8.15 -6.41 -17.65
C ALA A 70 -8.24 -7.88 -17.23
N LYS A 71 -9.21 -8.60 -17.78
CA LYS A 71 -9.46 -10.01 -17.49
C LYS A 71 -9.34 -10.88 -18.74
N CYS A 72 -9.03 -12.15 -18.53
CA CYS A 72 -9.06 -13.16 -19.59
C CYS A 72 -10.50 -13.52 -19.95
N GLU A 73 -10.82 -13.50 -21.24
CA GLU A 73 -12.16 -13.83 -21.74
C GLU A 73 -12.58 -15.28 -21.46
N ASP A 74 -11.60 -16.19 -21.44
CA ASP A 74 -11.88 -17.63 -21.27
C ASP A 74 -11.86 -18.06 -19.79
N CYS A 75 -11.05 -17.39 -18.93
CA CYS A 75 -10.80 -17.82 -17.55
C CYS A 75 -11.38 -16.86 -16.52
N ASP A 76 -11.84 -15.67 -16.92
CA ASP A 76 -12.32 -14.57 -16.06
C ASP A 76 -11.34 -14.14 -14.94
N VAL A 77 -10.05 -14.46 -15.10
CA VAL A 77 -8.97 -14.06 -14.18
C VAL A 77 -8.27 -12.80 -14.66
N SER A 78 -7.70 -12.03 -13.75
CA SER A 78 -6.96 -10.82 -14.09
C SER A 78 -5.73 -11.14 -14.95
N LEU A 79 -5.52 -10.36 -16.02
CA LEU A 79 -4.36 -10.51 -16.89
C LEU A 79 -3.12 -9.87 -16.28
N SER A 80 -1.97 -10.53 -16.42
CA SER A 80 -0.67 -10.00 -16.00
C SER A 80 0.02 -9.23 -17.12
N TYR A 81 0.51 -8.03 -16.82
CA TYR A 81 1.28 -7.21 -17.74
C TYR A 81 2.74 -7.65 -17.78
N HIS A 82 3.26 -7.89 -18.97
CA HIS A 82 4.64 -8.21 -19.26
C HIS A 82 5.30 -7.02 -19.97
N ALA A 83 6.11 -6.28 -19.22
CA ALA A 83 6.70 -5.03 -19.70
C ALA A 83 7.67 -5.24 -20.88
N ASP A 84 8.43 -6.34 -20.88
CA ASP A 84 9.41 -6.67 -21.92
C ASP A 84 8.77 -6.87 -23.28
N GLU A 85 7.56 -7.45 -23.31
CA GLU A 85 6.82 -7.73 -24.53
C GLU A 85 5.68 -6.72 -24.79
N ASN A 86 5.42 -5.80 -23.86
CA ASN A 86 4.29 -4.86 -23.85
C ASN A 86 2.95 -5.52 -24.13
N LEU A 87 2.68 -6.63 -23.47
CA LEU A 87 1.44 -7.39 -23.62
C LEU A 87 0.87 -7.88 -22.30
N LEU A 88 -0.40 -8.28 -22.35
CA LEU A 88 -1.11 -8.89 -21.26
C LEU A 88 -1.17 -10.41 -21.47
N LYS A 89 -0.95 -11.19 -20.43
CA LYS A 89 -0.96 -12.65 -20.50
C LYS A 89 -1.81 -13.25 -19.38
N CYS A 90 -2.61 -14.23 -19.75
CA CYS A 90 -3.29 -15.10 -18.80
C CYS A 90 -2.34 -16.20 -18.34
N HIS A 91 -2.08 -16.31 -17.04
CA HIS A 91 -1.24 -17.37 -16.47
C HIS A 91 -1.95 -18.73 -16.34
N TYR A 92 -3.28 -18.78 -16.58
CA TYR A 92 -4.04 -20.02 -16.57
C TYR A 92 -4.02 -20.72 -17.93
N CYS A 93 -4.47 -20.03 -19.00
CA CYS A 93 -4.58 -20.61 -20.33
C CYS A 93 -3.43 -20.21 -21.27
N GLY A 94 -2.57 -19.29 -20.87
CA GLY A 94 -1.46 -18.79 -21.69
C GLY A 94 -1.86 -17.81 -22.78
N LYS A 95 -3.15 -17.47 -22.93
CA LYS A 95 -3.66 -16.53 -23.94
C LYS A 95 -3.01 -15.16 -23.77
N ARG A 96 -2.65 -14.53 -24.89
CA ARG A 96 -1.97 -13.23 -24.94
C ARG A 96 -2.91 -12.19 -25.53
N TYR A 97 -2.86 -10.97 -24.97
CA TYR A 97 -3.65 -9.83 -25.41
C TYR A 97 -2.75 -8.62 -25.59
N ARG A 98 -3.12 -7.74 -26.52
CA ARG A 98 -2.40 -6.49 -26.69
C ARG A 98 -2.68 -5.56 -25.52
N MET A 99 -1.67 -4.81 -25.10
CA MET A 99 -1.86 -3.71 -24.17
C MET A 99 -2.71 -2.62 -24.83
N PHE A 100 -3.56 -1.97 -24.08
CA PHE A 100 -4.43 -0.88 -24.53
C PHE A 100 -4.00 0.45 -23.90
N ASP A 101 -4.08 1.53 -24.69
CA ASP A 101 -3.74 2.88 -24.25
C ASP A 101 -4.92 3.61 -23.59
N LEU A 102 -6.13 3.22 -23.96
CA LEU A 102 -7.37 3.76 -23.41
C LEU A 102 -8.19 2.66 -22.77
N CYS A 103 -8.78 2.96 -21.64
CA CYS A 103 -9.66 2.03 -20.95
C CYS A 103 -10.77 1.52 -21.88
N PRO A 104 -10.97 0.21 -22.02
CA PRO A 104 -12.04 -0.35 -22.86
C PRO A 104 -13.42 0.13 -22.46
N GLU A 105 -13.65 0.37 -21.15
CA GLU A 105 -14.94 0.78 -20.60
C GLU A 105 -15.15 2.29 -20.66
N CYS A 106 -14.32 3.08 -19.98
CA CYS A 106 -14.57 4.52 -19.82
C CYS A 106 -13.74 5.42 -20.75
N LYS A 107 -12.96 4.83 -21.68
CA LYS A 107 -12.09 5.53 -22.65
C LYS A 107 -11.06 6.47 -22.04
N SER A 108 -10.79 6.34 -20.76
CA SER A 108 -9.80 7.14 -20.03
C SER A 108 -8.38 6.68 -20.37
N PRO A 109 -7.40 7.59 -20.51
CA PRO A 109 -5.99 7.25 -20.68
C PRO A 109 -5.30 6.89 -19.34
N PHE A 110 -6.00 6.98 -18.22
CA PHE A 110 -5.43 6.72 -16.89
C PHE A 110 -5.33 5.23 -16.60
N ILE A 111 -4.48 4.56 -17.38
CA ILE A 111 -4.21 3.13 -17.23
C ILE A 111 -3.00 2.95 -16.33
N ARG A 112 -3.19 2.28 -15.21
CA ARG A 112 -2.12 1.91 -14.30
C ARG A 112 -1.60 0.51 -14.67
N GLN A 113 -0.32 0.46 -14.99
CA GLN A 113 0.41 -0.76 -15.26
C GLN A 113 1.30 -1.07 -14.07
N GLY A 114 1.16 -2.25 -13.52
CA GLY A 114 2.00 -2.70 -12.42
C GLY A 114 1.74 -2.00 -11.09
N LYS A 115 2.68 -2.19 -10.16
CA LYS A 115 2.57 -1.77 -8.76
C LYS A 115 3.43 -0.54 -8.48
N ILE A 116 2.98 0.31 -7.59
CA ILE A 116 3.85 1.33 -7.01
C ILE A 116 4.91 0.60 -6.17
N GLY A 117 6.20 0.82 -6.47
CA GLY A 117 7.29 0.30 -5.68
C GLY A 117 7.53 1.13 -4.42
N THR A 118 8.01 0.49 -3.36
CA THR A 118 8.40 1.16 -2.10
C THR A 118 9.42 2.28 -2.34
N GLU A 119 10.35 2.09 -3.25
CA GLU A 119 11.36 3.08 -3.62
C GLU A 119 10.72 4.35 -4.21
N ARG A 120 9.76 4.19 -5.12
CA ARG A 120 9.03 5.33 -5.69
C ARG A 120 8.27 6.10 -4.61
N VAL A 121 7.61 5.37 -3.69
CA VAL A 121 6.91 5.98 -2.55
C VAL A 121 7.86 6.79 -1.68
N VAL A 122 9.01 6.23 -1.32
CA VAL A 122 10.04 6.92 -0.52
C VAL A 122 10.54 8.19 -1.23
N ASN A 123 10.82 8.10 -2.54
CA ASN A 123 11.31 9.24 -3.31
C ASN A 123 10.27 10.38 -3.38
N GLU A 124 9.00 10.05 -3.55
CA GLU A 124 7.94 11.07 -3.56
C GLU A 124 7.70 11.66 -2.16
N LEU A 125 7.74 10.85 -1.10
CA LEU A 125 7.62 11.35 0.28
C LEU A 125 8.75 12.33 0.64
N LYS A 126 9.98 12.05 0.23
CA LYS A 126 11.12 12.97 0.43
C LYS A 126 10.93 14.30 -0.27
N LYS A 127 10.23 14.32 -1.42
CA LYS A 127 9.88 15.57 -2.11
C LYS A 127 8.75 16.32 -1.42
N LEU A 128 7.72 15.59 -0.94
CA LEU A 128 6.54 16.16 -0.29
C LEU A 128 6.85 16.68 1.12
N PHE A 129 7.77 16.02 1.83
CA PHE A 129 8.17 16.33 3.20
C PHE A 129 9.69 16.54 3.32
N PRO A 130 10.24 17.67 2.79
CA PRO A 130 11.67 17.93 2.88
C PRO A 130 12.16 17.98 4.33
N GLY A 131 13.27 17.32 4.62
CA GLY A 131 13.85 17.27 5.97
C GLY A 131 13.25 16.20 6.89
N VAL A 132 12.21 15.48 6.47
CA VAL A 132 11.63 14.37 7.22
C VAL A 132 12.38 13.07 6.92
N GLY A 133 12.81 12.37 7.95
CA GLY A 133 13.44 11.04 7.82
C GLY A 133 12.44 10.01 7.31
N VAL A 134 12.77 9.32 6.20
CA VAL A 134 11.96 8.25 5.62
C VAL A 134 12.81 7.00 5.47
N LEU A 135 12.42 5.92 6.15
CA LEU A 135 13.05 4.60 6.05
C LEU A 135 12.24 3.67 5.14
N ARG A 136 12.94 2.75 4.50
CA ARG A 136 12.35 1.73 3.63
C ARG A 136 12.62 0.33 4.21
N MET A 137 11.54 -0.47 4.34
CA MET A 137 11.60 -1.84 4.83
C MET A 137 10.88 -2.79 3.87
N ASP A 138 11.59 -3.40 2.97
CA ASP A 138 11.10 -4.43 2.05
C ASP A 138 12.14 -5.55 1.87
N PHE A 139 11.83 -6.52 1.02
CA PHE A 139 12.71 -7.66 0.80
C PHE A 139 14.12 -7.24 0.32
N ASP A 140 14.20 -6.21 -0.54
CA ASP A 140 15.47 -5.77 -1.11
C ASP A 140 16.37 -5.09 -0.06
N THR A 141 15.78 -4.36 0.89
CA THR A 141 16.49 -3.66 1.95
C THR A 141 16.79 -4.53 3.17
N THR A 142 16.18 -5.72 3.26
CA THR A 142 16.25 -6.59 4.44
C THR A 142 16.76 -8.00 4.12
N GLN A 143 17.65 -8.12 3.12
CA GLN A 143 18.19 -9.42 2.68
C GLN A 143 18.95 -10.17 3.80
N ASN A 144 19.52 -9.45 4.76
CA ASN A 144 20.15 -10.04 5.95
C ASN A 144 19.52 -9.51 7.25
N LYS A 145 19.63 -10.31 8.31
CA LYS A 145 19.02 -10.00 9.62
C LYS A 145 19.52 -8.70 10.22
N GLU A 146 20.80 -8.36 10.03
CA GLU A 146 21.39 -7.14 10.57
C GLU A 146 20.80 -5.88 9.94
N ALA A 147 20.59 -5.87 8.61
CA ALA A 147 19.98 -4.75 7.92
C ALA A 147 18.53 -4.52 8.40
N HIS A 148 17.79 -5.61 8.61
CA HIS A 148 16.45 -5.56 9.17
C HIS A 148 16.42 -4.95 10.58
N LEU A 149 17.30 -5.42 11.47
CA LEU A 149 17.39 -4.89 12.85
C LEU A 149 17.78 -3.42 12.87
N LYS A 150 18.75 -2.99 12.07
CA LYS A 150 19.18 -1.60 11.96
C LYS A 150 18.02 -0.66 11.56
N ILE A 151 17.18 -1.07 10.60
CA ILE A 151 16.02 -0.27 10.20
C ILE A 151 15.02 -0.13 11.35
N ILE A 152 14.79 -1.22 12.10
CA ILE A 152 13.87 -1.21 13.25
C ILE A 152 14.40 -0.32 14.37
N GLU A 153 15.68 -0.47 14.71
CA GLU A 153 16.33 0.34 15.74
C GLU A 153 16.33 1.82 15.37
N ALA A 154 16.72 2.16 14.15
CA ALA A 154 16.69 3.53 13.65
C ALA A 154 15.29 4.14 13.72
N PHE A 155 14.24 3.39 13.36
CA PHE A 155 12.87 3.86 13.46
C PHE A 155 12.42 3.99 14.92
N ALA A 156 12.71 3.01 15.76
CA ALA A 156 12.40 3.06 17.20
C ALA A 156 13.12 4.21 17.94
N ASN A 157 14.30 4.58 17.49
CA ASN A 157 15.09 5.69 18.02
C ASN A 157 14.71 7.07 17.42
N HIS A 158 13.60 7.15 16.67
CA HIS A 158 13.17 8.39 16.02
C HIS A 158 14.15 9.01 15.01
N GLU A 159 15.08 8.22 14.44
CA GLU A 159 15.94 8.68 13.35
C GLU A 159 15.15 8.96 12.07
N ALA A 160 13.92 8.43 11.97
CA ALA A 160 12.97 8.72 10.92
C ALA A 160 11.54 8.79 11.47
N GLN A 161 10.72 9.64 10.85
CA GLN A 161 9.31 9.81 11.18
C GLN A 161 8.39 8.92 10.34
N ILE A 162 8.83 8.50 9.15
CA ILE A 162 8.02 7.68 8.24
C ILE A 162 8.75 6.37 7.93
N LEU A 163 8.05 5.25 8.11
CA LEU A 163 8.51 3.94 7.70
C LEU A 163 7.63 3.44 6.54
N VAL A 164 8.23 3.25 5.37
CA VAL A 164 7.56 2.70 4.19
C VAL A 164 7.93 1.22 4.05
N GLY A 165 6.95 0.36 3.95
CA GLY A 165 7.27 -1.05 3.80
C GLY A 165 6.14 -1.95 3.33
N THR A 166 6.48 -3.21 3.18
CA THR A 166 5.56 -4.28 2.79
C THR A 166 5.21 -5.16 4.00
N GLN A 167 4.88 -6.40 3.81
CA GLN A 167 4.45 -7.32 4.90
C GLN A 167 5.44 -7.46 6.06
N MET A 168 6.70 -7.09 5.87
CA MET A 168 7.70 -7.15 6.94
C MET A 168 7.38 -6.15 8.05
N VAL A 169 6.83 -4.98 7.72
CA VAL A 169 6.40 -3.97 8.70
C VAL A 169 5.20 -4.45 9.53
N ALA A 170 4.37 -5.34 8.96
CA ALA A 170 3.20 -5.90 9.64
C ALA A 170 3.57 -6.93 10.73
N LYS A 171 4.79 -7.45 10.74
CA LYS A 171 5.21 -8.53 11.63
C LYS A 171 6.05 -8.05 12.80
N GLY A 172 5.62 -8.40 14.02
CA GLY A 172 6.48 -8.53 15.20
C GLY A 172 7.00 -7.27 15.90
N HIS A 173 6.85 -6.06 15.33
CA HIS A 173 7.41 -4.85 15.92
C HIS A 173 6.37 -4.03 16.67
N ASP A 174 6.77 -3.48 17.82
CA ASP A 174 5.94 -2.63 18.66
C ASP A 174 6.54 -1.22 18.72
N PHE A 175 6.01 -0.33 17.90
CA PHE A 175 6.41 1.07 17.87
C PHE A 175 5.38 1.89 18.64
N LYS A 176 5.78 2.49 19.76
CA LYS A 176 4.89 3.18 20.69
C LYS A 176 4.33 4.49 20.12
N ASP A 177 5.13 5.20 19.34
CA ASP A 177 4.82 6.53 18.82
C ASP A 177 4.20 6.53 17.42
N VAL A 178 3.85 5.35 16.90
CA VAL A 178 3.11 5.23 15.63
C VAL A 178 1.63 5.53 15.88
N THR A 179 1.20 6.70 15.43
CA THR A 179 -0.19 7.16 15.52
C THR A 179 -0.93 7.13 14.20
N LEU A 180 -0.21 6.95 13.09
CA LEU A 180 -0.80 6.86 11.75
C LEU A 180 -0.29 5.63 11.01
N VAL A 181 -1.20 4.91 10.37
CA VAL A 181 -0.88 3.84 9.42
C VAL A 181 -1.62 4.10 8.11
N GLY A 182 -0.91 4.48 7.08
CA GLY A 182 -1.46 4.59 5.72
C GLY A 182 -1.33 3.27 4.96
N ILE A 183 -2.42 2.75 4.43
CA ILE A 183 -2.43 1.53 3.62
C ILE A 183 -2.66 1.91 2.17
N LEU A 184 -1.62 1.76 1.34
CA LEU A 184 -1.68 2.07 -0.07
C LEU A 184 -2.11 0.83 -0.86
N ASP A 185 -2.99 1.02 -1.85
CA ASP A 185 -3.52 -0.06 -2.68
C ASP A 185 -4.13 -1.21 -1.83
N ALA A 186 -4.98 -0.87 -0.88
CA ALA A 186 -5.57 -1.84 0.06
C ALA A 186 -6.33 -2.97 -0.62
N ASP A 187 -6.98 -2.67 -1.73
CA ASP A 187 -7.80 -3.58 -2.55
C ASP A 187 -6.99 -4.46 -3.52
N GLN A 188 -5.69 -4.19 -3.70
CA GLN A 188 -4.86 -4.89 -4.67
C GLN A 188 -4.90 -6.42 -4.53
N SER A 189 -4.91 -6.92 -3.30
CA SER A 189 -4.93 -8.37 -3.05
C SER A 189 -6.31 -9.02 -3.27
N LEU A 190 -7.38 -8.22 -3.42
CA LEU A 190 -8.71 -8.74 -3.79
C LEU A 190 -8.75 -9.21 -5.26
N HIS A 191 -7.84 -8.71 -6.09
CA HIS A 191 -7.74 -9.08 -7.51
C HIS A 191 -6.88 -10.33 -7.77
N PHE A 192 -6.39 -11.00 -6.72
CA PHE A 192 -5.70 -12.28 -6.89
C PHE A 192 -6.68 -13.41 -7.18
N GLU A 193 -6.22 -14.35 -7.99
CA GLU A 193 -6.92 -15.57 -8.41
C GLU A 193 -6.96 -16.63 -7.29
N ASP A 194 -7.30 -16.21 -6.08
CA ASP A 194 -7.38 -17.07 -4.90
C ASP A 194 -8.76 -16.89 -4.26
N PHE A 195 -9.52 -17.97 -4.10
CA PHE A 195 -10.83 -17.90 -3.45
C PHE A 195 -10.79 -17.33 -2.02
N ARG A 196 -9.62 -17.36 -1.38
CA ARG A 196 -9.35 -16.74 -0.07
C ARG A 196 -8.82 -15.29 -0.17
N ALA A 197 -8.82 -14.68 -1.35
CA ALA A 197 -8.26 -13.34 -1.53
C ALA A 197 -8.88 -12.32 -0.56
N GLY A 198 -10.21 -12.35 -0.40
CA GLY A 198 -10.93 -11.49 0.55
C GLY A 198 -10.51 -11.72 1.99
N GLU A 199 -10.50 -12.98 2.45
CA GLU A 199 -10.10 -13.35 3.81
C GLU A 199 -8.65 -12.92 4.10
N ARG A 200 -7.72 -13.23 3.21
CA ARG A 200 -6.30 -12.87 3.36
C ARG A 200 -6.08 -11.36 3.36
N THR A 201 -6.83 -10.64 2.53
CA THR A 201 -6.78 -9.17 2.50
C THR A 201 -7.26 -8.63 3.85
N PHE A 202 -8.40 -9.07 4.34
CA PHE A 202 -8.93 -8.64 5.63
C PHE A 202 -7.96 -8.94 6.78
N GLN A 203 -7.40 -10.15 6.84
CA GLN A 203 -6.40 -10.52 7.85
C GLN A 203 -5.17 -9.60 7.81
N LEU A 204 -4.67 -9.32 6.61
CA LEU A 204 -3.51 -8.46 6.43
C LEU A 204 -3.80 -7.02 6.86
N LEU A 205 -4.93 -6.45 6.41
CA LEU A 205 -5.35 -5.09 6.79
C LEU A 205 -5.54 -4.97 8.30
N THR A 206 -6.18 -5.95 8.93
CA THR A 206 -6.35 -6.02 10.39
C THR A 206 -5.00 -6.08 11.13
N GLN A 207 -4.06 -6.88 10.62
CA GLN A 207 -2.73 -7.00 11.21
C GLN A 207 -1.94 -5.70 11.12
N VAL A 208 -2.01 -5.00 9.98
CA VAL A 208 -1.33 -3.73 9.76
C VAL A 208 -1.96 -2.62 10.58
N SER A 209 -3.29 -2.52 10.59
CA SER A 209 -4.03 -1.57 11.43
C SER A 209 -3.71 -1.74 12.91
N GLY A 210 -3.47 -2.97 13.33
CA GLY A 210 -3.03 -3.29 14.70
C GLY A 210 -1.65 -2.71 15.08
N ARG A 211 -0.89 -2.12 14.16
CA ARG A 211 0.39 -1.44 14.46
C ARG A 211 0.22 -0.03 14.97
N CYS A 212 -0.93 0.58 14.74
CA CYS A 212 -1.26 1.94 15.12
C CYS A 212 -1.86 2.03 16.53
N GLY A 213 -1.57 3.12 17.25
CA GLY A 213 -2.21 3.43 18.54
C GLY A 213 -1.94 2.39 19.62
N ARG A 214 -0.69 1.96 19.79
CA ARG A 214 -0.31 0.95 20.79
C ARG A 214 0.02 1.52 22.15
N ASP A 215 0.21 2.83 22.24
CA ASP A 215 0.41 3.53 23.52
C ASP A 215 -0.82 4.37 23.90
N VAL A 216 -0.65 5.43 24.65
CA VAL A 216 -1.72 6.28 25.18
C VAL A 216 -2.47 7.04 24.07
N LYS A 217 -1.79 7.32 22.94
CA LYS A 217 -2.36 8.05 21.80
C LYS A 217 -3.27 7.15 20.96
N SER A 218 -4.42 7.69 20.55
CA SER A 218 -5.30 7.02 19.60
C SER A 218 -4.62 6.86 18.23
N GLY A 219 -4.87 5.76 17.55
CA GLY A 219 -4.32 5.51 16.23
C GLY A 219 -5.35 5.78 15.13
N LYS A 220 -4.86 6.23 13.95
CA LYS A 220 -5.63 6.38 12.71
C LYS A 220 -5.08 5.48 11.61
N VAL A 221 -5.96 4.92 10.80
CA VAL A 221 -5.60 4.06 9.67
C VAL A 221 -6.34 4.49 8.42
#